data_6ac4dfe8727e900dbd41ed8fdf2eb51b
#
_entry.id   6ac4dfe8727e900dbd41ed8fdf2eb51b
#
_cell.length_a   1.000
_cell.length_b   1.000
_cell.length_c   1.000
_cell.angle_alpha   90.00
_cell.angle_beta   90.00
_cell.angle_gamma   90.00
#
_symmetry.space_group_name_H-M   'P 1'
#
loop_
_entity.id
_entity.type
_entity.pdbx_description
1 polymer ?
#
loop_
_entity_poly.entity_id
_entity_poly.type
_entity_poly.pdbx_seq_one_letter_code
_entity_poly.pdbx_strand_id
1 'polypeptide(L)'
;HGIEAGNDGNELIEQMIDDDAYGLGDWQVIDSSEAGMLAELSARVPNEQWMVFLGWEPHPMNSNFDMAYLSDADDYFGPNLGGATVHTNTRAGFVEECPNVGELLRNMTFTLEMENELMSAIMDDGEDPRDAARTYLKANDDVLDEWLDGVTTRDGKSGIEAVRAAI
;
A
#
# COMPACT_ATOMS: atom_id res chain seq x y z
N HIS A 1 2.46 19.03 -6.96
CA HIS A 1 3.76 18.35 -6.87
C HIS A 1 3.60 16.88 -7.23
N GLY A 2 4.45 16.40 -8.14
CA GLY A 2 4.59 15.01 -8.51
C GLY A 2 5.78 14.35 -7.81
N ILE A 3 6.05 13.11 -8.24
CA ILE A 3 7.23 12.33 -7.85
C ILE A 3 8.25 12.32 -8.98
N GLU A 4 8.97 11.22 -9.21
CA GLU A 4 9.99 11.15 -10.25
C GLU A 4 9.43 11.40 -11.66
N ALA A 5 10.13 12.17 -12.46
CA ALA A 5 9.76 12.45 -13.85
C ALA A 5 9.56 11.15 -14.65
N GLY A 6 8.47 11.07 -15.43
CA GLY A 6 8.08 9.88 -16.18
C GLY A 6 7.34 8.83 -15.33
N ASN A 7 6.90 9.18 -14.14
CA ASN A 7 5.96 8.35 -13.39
C ASN A 7 4.56 8.45 -13.99
N ASP A 8 3.87 7.32 -14.12
CA ASP A 8 2.54 7.23 -14.73
C ASP A 8 1.52 8.20 -14.07
N GLY A 9 1.59 8.41 -12.76
CA GLY A 9 0.71 9.35 -12.06
C GLY A 9 0.99 10.81 -12.43
N ASN A 10 2.27 11.20 -12.60
CA ASN A 10 2.62 12.52 -13.08
C ASN A 10 2.09 12.71 -14.51
N GLU A 11 2.26 11.72 -15.41
CA GLU A 11 1.78 11.77 -16.79
C GLU A 11 0.26 11.94 -16.87
N LEU A 12 -0.51 11.28 -15.99
CA LEU A 12 -1.96 11.46 -15.91
C LEU A 12 -2.34 12.88 -15.51
N ILE A 13 -1.64 13.49 -14.54
CA ILE A 13 -1.88 14.87 -14.13
C ILE A 13 -1.50 15.83 -15.25
N GLU A 14 -0.39 15.61 -15.96
CA GLU A 14 0.02 16.39 -17.12
C GLU A 14 -1.04 16.34 -18.23
N GLN A 15 -1.61 15.16 -18.49
CA GLN A 15 -2.70 15.01 -19.45
C GLN A 15 -3.94 15.81 -19.01
N MET A 16 -4.30 15.82 -17.73
CA MET A 16 -5.41 16.65 -17.22
C MET A 16 -5.16 18.14 -17.45
N ILE A 17 -3.92 18.59 -17.29
CA ILE A 17 -3.50 19.97 -17.54
C ILE A 17 -3.59 20.30 -19.04
N ASP A 18 -3.07 19.44 -19.90
CA ASP A 18 -3.08 19.61 -21.37
C ASP A 18 -4.51 19.65 -21.92
N ASP A 19 -5.42 18.89 -21.35
CA ASP A 19 -6.84 18.85 -21.70
C ASP A 19 -7.66 19.99 -21.07
N ASP A 20 -7.04 20.89 -20.29
CA ASP A 20 -7.71 21.89 -19.44
C ASP A 20 -8.83 21.28 -18.59
N ALA A 21 -8.67 20.03 -18.18
CA ALA A 21 -9.63 19.35 -17.33
C ALA A 21 -9.76 20.08 -15.98
N TYR A 22 -10.96 20.25 -15.52
CA TYR A 22 -11.27 20.95 -14.25
C TYR A 22 -10.72 22.39 -14.14
N GLY A 23 -10.36 23.02 -15.28
CA GLY A 23 -9.73 24.35 -15.32
C GLY A 23 -8.26 24.34 -14.89
N LEU A 24 -7.54 23.25 -15.15
CA LEU A 24 -6.13 23.10 -14.78
C LEU A 24 -5.14 23.59 -15.87
N GLY A 25 -5.61 24.09 -17.00
CA GLY A 25 -4.76 24.47 -18.16
C GLY A 25 -3.66 25.48 -17.86
N ASP A 26 -3.79 26.30 -16.81
CA ASP A 26 -2.76 27.22 -16.35
C ASP A 26 -1.83 26.64 -15.27
N TRP A 27 -2.03 25.37 -14.89
CA TRP A 27 -1.22 24.68 -13.88
C TRP A 27 -0.01 24.01 -14.52
N GLN A 28 0.93 23.56 -13.67
CA GLN A 28 2.06 22.76 -14.09
C GLN A 28 2.41 21.73 -13.01
N VAL A 29 2.85 20.55 -13.43
CA VAL A 29 3.44 19.57 -12.52
C VAL A 29 4.85 20.03 -12.13
N ILE A 30 5.19 19.90 -10.86
CA ILE A 30 6.55 20.07 -10.38
C ILE A 30 7.08 18.66 -10.10
N ASP A 31 7.89 18.15 -11.01
CA ASP A 31 8.59 16.90 -10.83
C ASP A 31 9.58 17.00 -9.67
N SER A 32 9.68 15.92 -8.92
CA SER A 32 10.54 15.82 -7.74
C SER A 32 11.04 14.38 -7.60
N SER A 33 11.12 13.93 -6.37
CA SER A 33 11.14 12.54 -5.96
C SER A 33 10.10 12.34 -4.87
N GLU A 34 9.72 11.11 -4.57
CA GLU A 34 8.85 10.83 -3.43
C GLU A 34 9.36 11.54 -2.16
N ALA A 35 10.63 11.35 -1.82
CA ALA A 35 11.25 12.00 -0.65
C ALA A 35 11.21 13.54 -0.73
N GLY A 36 11.40 14.12 -1.91
CA GLY A 36 11.35 15.57 -2.13
C GLY A 36 9.93 16.11 -1.97
N MET A 37 8.93 15.41 -2.51
CA MET A 37 7.53 15.76 -2.36
C MET A 37 7.09 15.70 -0.88
N LEU A 38 7.45 14.64 -0.17
CA LEU A 38 7.15 14.47 1.26
C LEU A 38 7.85 15.51 2.14
N ALA A 39 9.09 15.91 1.80
CA ALA A 39 9.79 16.98 2.51
C ALA A 39 9.09 18.33 2.33
N GLU A 40 8.61 18.63 1.12
CA GLU A 40 7.84 19.85 0.86
C GLU A 40 6.50 19.84 1.60
N LEU A 41 5.79 18.70 1.63
CA LEU A 41 4.57 18.52 2.39
C LEU A 41 4.79 18.75 3.88
N SER A 42 5.85 18.15 4.44
CA SER A 42 6.25 18.33 5.85
C SER A 42 6.61 19.77 6.21
N ALA A 43 7.10 20.55 5.25
CA ALA A 43 7.41 21.96 5.45
C ALA A 43 6.16 22.85 5.39
N ARG A 44 5.17 22.49 4.59
CA ARG A 44 3.95 23.29 4.35
C ARG A 44 2.88 23.10 5.40
N VAL A 45 2.61 21.85 5.79
CA VAL A 45 1.52 21.52 6.71
C VAL A 45 1.57 22.29 8.04
N PRO A 46 2.71 22.41 8.74
CA PRO A 46 2.76 23.19 9.96
C PRO A 46 2.54 24.70 9.78
N ASN A 47 2.67 25.18 8.55
CA ASN A 47 2.45 26.58 8.19
C ASN A 47 1.06 26.85 7.58
N GLU A 48 0.17 25.84 7.61
CA GLU A 48 -1.18 25.91 7.04
C GLU A 48 -1.18 26.30 5.54
N GLN A 49 -0.16 25.89 4.80
CA GLN A 49 -0.03 26.15 3.37
C GLN A 49 -0.57 24.99 2.56
N TRP A 50 -1.54 25.31 1.69
CA TRP A 50 -2.13 24.32 0.79
C TRP A 50 -1.11 23.73 -0.18
N MET A 51 -1.24 22.45 -0.45
CA MET A 51 -0.46 21.72 -1.43
C MET A 51 -1.33 20.67 -2.12
N VAL A 52 -1.24 20.58 -3.44
CA VAL A 52 -1.78 19.46 -4.21
C VAL A 52 -0.61 18.61 -4.65
N PHE A 53 -0.69 17.32 -4.44
CA PHE A 53 0.40 16.38 -4.70
C PHE A 53 -0.13 15.01 -5.09
N LEU A 54 0.72 14.19 -5.71
CA LEU A 54 0.41 12.81 -6.03
C LEU A 54 0.48 11.97 -4.77
N GLY A 55 -0.67 11.45 -4.33
CA GLY A 55 -0.77 10.56 -3.18
C GLY A 55 -1.24 9.17 -3.58
N TRP A 56 -0.93 8.16 -2.78
CA TRP A 56 -1.37 6.79 -2.98
C TRP A 56 -1.49 6.03 -1.65
N GLU A 57 -2.22 4.93 -1.69
CA GLU A 57 -2.32 3.94 -0.62
C GLU A 57 -1.89 2.56 -1.11
N PRO A 58 -1.22 1.75 -0.26
CA PRO A 58 -0.80 2.05 1.12
C PRO A 58 0.48 2.90 1.15
N HIS A 59 0.54 3.87 2.04
CA HIS A 59 1.74 4.66 2.32
C HIS A 59 1.61 5.40 3.68
N PRO A 60 2.70 5.54 4.47
CA PRO A 60 2.68 6.25 5.76
C PRO A 60 2.17 7.69 5.69
N MET A 61 2.29 8.37 4.53
CA MET A 61 1.77 9.74 4.36
C MET A 61 0.29 9.87 4.73
N ASN A 62 -0.51 8.80 4.51
CA ASN A 62 -1.94 8.79 4.83
C ASN A 62 -2.23 8.84 6.34
N SER A 63 -1.30 8.36 7.15
CA SER A 63 -1.38 8.43 8.62
C SER A 63 -0.68 9.66 9.18
N ASN A 64 0.38 10.14 8.51
CA ASN A 64 1.25 11.22 9.00
C ASN A 64 0.70 12.62 8.72
N PHE A 65 -0.19 12.76 7.73
CA PHE A 65 -0.74 14.05 7.32
C PHE A 65 -2.27 14.02 7.25
N ASP A 66 -2.89 15.11 7.66
CA ASP A 66 -4.32 15.34 7.42
C ASP A 66 -4.51 15.75 5.95
N MET A 67 -4.80 14.78 5.11
CA MET A 67 -4.94 14.93 3.67
C MET A 67 -6.26 14.35 3.16
N ALA A 68 -6.69 14.79 1.99
CA ALA A 68 -7.87 14.26 1.33
C ALA A 68 -7.58 13.98 -0.15
N TYR A 69 -8.04 12.83 -0.61
CA TYR A 69 -8.04 12.52 -2.05
C TYR A 69 -9.11 13.33 -2.76
N LEU A 70 -8.74 13.93 -3.89
CA LEU A 70 -9.67 14.68 -4.72
C LEU A 70 -10.54 13.72 -5.54
N SER A 71 -11.84 13.95 -5.59
CA SER A 71 -12.80 13.15 -6.34
C SER A 71 -12.92 13.61 -7.80
N ASP A 72 -13.74 12.87 -8.56
CA ASP A 72 -14.19 13.20 -9.91
C ASP A 72 -13.13 13.11 -11.02
N ALA A 73 -11.99 12.44 -10.79
CA ALA A 73 -10.93 12.24 -11.78
C ALA A 73 -10.91 10.80 -12.38
N ASP A 74 -12.02 10.08 -12.32
CA ASP A 74 -12.14 8.69 -12.78
C ASP A 74 -11.85 8.52 -14.27
N ASP A 75 -12.08 9.54 -15.09
CA ASP A 75 -11.79 9.52 -16.52
C ASP A 75 -10.29 9.46 -16.83
N TYR A 76 -9.45 9.84 -15.88
CA TYR A 76 -7.99 9.84 -15.99
C TYR A 76 -7.35 8.72 -15.15
N PHE A 77 -7.63 8.69 -13.86
CA PHE A 77 -7.04 7.73 -12.93
C PHE A 77 -7.76 6.37 -12.92
N GLY A 78 -8.99 6.30 -13.44
CA GLY A 78 -9.85 5.15 -13.34
C GLY A 78 -10.72 5.17 -12.07
N PRO A 79 -11.65 4.20 -11.96
CA PRO A 79 -12.61 4.16 -10.87
C PRO A 79 -11.93 3.98 -9.50
N ASN A 80 -12.62 4.40 -8.44
CA ASN A 80 -12.13 4.31 -7.05
C ASN A 80 -10.79 5.02 -6.85
N LEU A 81 -10.65 6.22 -7.37
CA LEU A 81 -9.42 7.03 -7.26
C LEU A 81 -8.18 6.35 -7.88
N GLY A 82 -8.37 5.56 -8.93
CA GLY A 82 -7.30 4.79 -9.56
C GLY A 82 -6.91 3.52 -8.82
N GLY A 83 -7.80 3.01 -7.96
CA GLY A 83 -7.55 1.81 -7.17
C GLY A 83 -7.24 0.58 -8.02
N ALA A 84 -6.16 -0.10 -7.70
CA ALA A 84 -5.74 -1.35 -8.31
C ALA A 84 -5.91 -2.53 -7.36
N THR A 85 -6.07 -3.72 -7.92
CA THR A 85 -6.09 -4.97 -7.15
C THR A 85 -4.74 -5.67 -7.29
N VAL A 86 -4.12 -6.01 -6.17
CA VAL A 86 -2.87 -6.77 -6.11
C VAL A 86 -3.17 -8.25 -5.91
N HIS A 87 -2.50 -9.11 -6.64
CA HIS A 87 -2.72 -10.55 -6.59
C HIS A 87 -1.42 -11.31 -6.35
N THR A 88 -1.48 -12.36 -5.52
CA THR A 88 -0.40 -13.33 -5.39
C THR A 88 -0.32 -14.17 -6.65
N ASN A 89 0.85 -14.23 -7.26
CA ASN A 89 1.10 -15.01 -8.47
C ASN A 89 1.98 -16.22 -8.17
N THR A 90 1.59 -17.37 -8.71
CA THR A 90 2.38 -18.61 -8.65
C THR A 90 2.63 -19.14 -10.07
N ARG A 91 3.61 -20.01 -10.24
CA ARG A 91 3.75 -20.76 -11.51
C ARG A 91 2.51 -21.63 -11.77
N ALA A 92 2.24 -21.90 -13.03
CA ALA A 92 1.16 -22.81 -13.41
C ALA A 92 1.32 -24.20 -12.75
N GLY A 93 0.24 -24.75 -12.24
CA GLY A 93 0.21 -26.06 -11.58
C GLY A 93 0.74 -26.07 -10.13
N PHE A 94 1.20 -24.94 -9.59
CA PHE A 94 1.78 -24.90 -8.22
C PHE A 94 0.78 -25.30 -7.15
N VAL A 95 -0.44 -24.79 -7.23
CA VAL A 95 -1.47 -25.00 -6.22
C VAL A 95 -1.91 -26.48 -6.18
N GLU A 96 -1.98 -27.12 -7.36
CA GLU A 96 -2.32 -28.54 -7.48
C GLU A 96 -1.21 -29.45 -6.96
N GLU A 97 0.05 -29.08 -7.20
CA GLU A 97 1.21 -29.84 -6.72
C GLU A 97 1.48 -29.64 -5.24
N CYS A 98 1.17 -28.46 -4.71
CA CYS A 98 1.42 -28.05 -3.33
C CYS A 98 0.13 -27.52 -2.67
N PRO A 99 -0.92 -28.34 -2.50
CA PRO A 99 -2.24 -27.87 -2.09
C PRO A 99 -2.25 -27.18 -0.73
N ASN A 100 -1.47 -27.65 0.23
CA ASN A 100 -1.38 -27.05 1.57
C ASN A 100 -0.76 -25.63 1.55
N VAL A 101 0.29 -25.43 0.76
CA VAL A 101 0.88 -24.09 0.56
C VAL A 101 -0.04 -23.22 -0.30
N GLY A 102 -0.70 -23.82 -1.29
CA GLY A 102 -1.71 -23.16 -2.11
C GLY A 102 -2.88 -22.64 -1.29
N GLU A 103 -3.29 -23.36 -0.25
CA GLU A 103 -4.33 -22.91 0.68
C GLU A 103 -3.85 -21.71 1.49
N LEU A 104 -2.66 -21.79 2.09
CA LEU A 104 -2.05 -20.63 2.76
C LEU A 104 -2.02 -19.38 1.87
N LEU A 105 -1.56 -19.52 0.62
CA LEU A 105 -1.45 -18.38 -0.30
C LEU A 105 -2.82 -17.79 -0.70
N ARG A 106 -3.89 -18.62 -0.72
CA ARG A 106 -5.25 -18.12 -0.95
C ARG A 106 -5.81 -17.38 0.25
N ASN A 107 -5.50 -17.86 1.45
CA ASN A 107 -6.01 -17.31 2.70
C ASN A 107 -5.29 -16.01 3.08
N MET A 108 -4.00 -15.87 2.69
CA MET A 108 -3.19 -14.67 2.99
C MET A 108 -3.71 -13.47 2.20
N THR A 109 -4.63 -12.73 2.81
CA THR A 109 -5.13 -11.45 2.32
C THR A 109 -4.59 -10.33 3.19
N PHE A 110 -4.32 -9.18 2.56
CA PHE A 110 -3.80 -7.99 3.23
C PHE A 110 -4.82 -6.88 3.11
N THR A 111 -5.00 -6.11 4.17
CA THR A 111 -5.83 -4.91 4.17
C THR A 111 -4.95 -3.67 4.10
N LEU A 112 -5.50 -2.56 3.59
CA LEU A 112 -4.77 -1.29 3.58
C LEU A 112 -4.34 -0.85 4.98
N GLU A 113 -5.17 -1.12 6.00
CA GLU A 113 -4.84 -0.81 7.40
C GLU A 113 -3.60 -1.59 7.87
N MET A 114 -3.57 -2.92 7.62
CA MET A 114 -2.40 -3.75 7.92
C MET A 114 -1.15 -3.25 7.20
N GLU A 115 -1.26 -2.96 5.91
CA GLU A 115 -0.12 -2.52 5.11
C GLU A 115 0.38 -1.15 5.58
N ASN A 116 -0.50 -0.19 5.85
CA ASN A 116 -0.13 1.12 6.39
C ASN A 116 0.59 1.00 7.74
N GLU A 117 0.09 0.16 8.67
CA GLU A 117 0.72 -0.05 9.98
C GLU A 117 2.13 -0.67 9.84
N LEU A 118 2.26 -1.72 9.03
CA LEU A 118 3.56 -2.36 8.77
C LEU A 118 4.54 -1.42 8.07
N MET A 119 4.07 -0.63 7.11
CA MET A 119 4.90 0.35 6.41
C MET A 119 5.37 1.46 7.35
N SER A 120 4.51 1.96 8.24
CA SER A 120 4.91 2.96 9.23
C SER A 120 5.98 2.43 10.18
N ALA A 121 5.82 1.21 10.70
CA ALA A 121 6.83 0.59 11.56
C ALA A 121 8.19 0.44 10.85
N ILE A 122 8.19 0.08 9.56
CA ILE A 122 9.43 -0.15 8.79
C ILE A 122 10.03 1.18 8.30
N MET A 123 9.22 2.09 7.73
CA MET A 123 9.70 3.28 7.04
C MET A 123 9.89 4.47 7.97
N ASP A 124 9.01 4.67 8.94
CA ASP A 124 9.07 5.81 9.87
C ASP A 124 9.87 5.47 11.12
N ASP A 125 9.60 4.31 11.74
CA ASP A 125 10.26 3.89 12.98
C ASP A 125 11.59 3.16 12.75
N GLY A 126 11.84 2.70 11.51
CA GLY A 126 13.07 2.02 11.12
C GLY A 126 13.21 0.61 11.68
N GLU A 127 12.09 -0.05 11.98
CA GLU A 127 12.09 -1.44 12.46
C GLU A 127 12.58 -2.42 11.38
N ASP A 128 13.21 -3.50 11.82
CA ASP A 128 13.50 -4.62 10.91
C ASP A 128 12.17 -5.22 10.42
N PRO A 129 11.97 -5.45 9.09
CA PRO A 129 10.70 -5.92 8.55
C PRO A 129 10.18 -7.23 9.16
N ARG A 130 11.08 -8.13 9.61
CA ARG A 130 10.69 -9.38 10.25
C ARG A 130 10.21 -9.16 11.68
N ASP A 131 10.80 -8.21 12.37
CA ASP A 131 10.42 -7.85 13.73
C ASP A 131 9.10 -7.08 13.71
N ALA A 132 8.90 -6.15 12.77
CA ALA A 132 7.63 -5.48 12.52
C ALA A 132 6.51 -6.50 12.24
N ALA A 133 6.73 -7.45 11.31
CA ALA A 133 5.77 -8.50 11.00
C ALA A 133 5.44 -9.38 12.23
N ARG A 134 6.44 -9.77 13.04
CA ARG A 134 6.20 -10.53 14.27
C ARG A 134 5.42 -9.75 15.30
N THR A 135 5.75 -8.49 15.49
CA THR A 135 5.05 -7.59 16.41
C THR A 135 3.60 -7.46 16.00
N TYR A 136 3.35 -7.20 14.73
CA TYR A 136 2.01 -7.10 14.17
C TYR A 136 1.19 -8.38 14.40
N LEU A 137 1.73 -9.56 14.01
CA LEU A 137 1.03 -10.84 14.15
C LEU A 137 0.77 -11.23 15.61
N LYS A 138 1.60 -10.81 16.56
CA LYS A 138 1.34 -11.01 18.00
C LYS A 138 0.22 -10.09 18.50
N ALA A 139 0.11 -8.90 17.99
CA ALA A 139 -0.94 -7.95 18.36
C ALA A 139 -2.30 -8.28 17.70
N ASN A 140 -2.27 -8.90 16.52
CA ASN A 140 -3.42 -9.22 15.68
C ASN A 140 -3.50 -10.73 15.41
N ASP A 141 -3.60 -11.53 16.47
CA ASP A 141 -3.52 -13.00 16.40
C ASP A 141 -4.68 -13.65 15.63
N ASP A 142 -5.81 -12.97 15.50
CA ASP A 142 -6.96 -13.36 14.69
C ASP A 142 -6.63 -13.47 13.19
N VAL A 143 -5.69 -12.69 12.69
CA VAL A 143 -5.17 -12.81 11.32
C VAL A 143 -4.60 -14.20 11.04
N LEU A 144 -3.98 -14.83 12.06
CA LEU A 144 -3.45 -16.19 11.94
C LEU A 144 -4.57 -17.24 11.83
N ASP A 145 -5.73 -17.01 12.46
CA ASP A 145 -6.88 -17.90 12.33
C ASP A 145 -7.38 -17.91 10.89
N GLU A 146 -7.42 -16.76 10.24
CA GLU A 146 -7.84 -16.64 8.84
C GLU A 146 -6.79 -17.22 7.88
N TRP A 147 -5.52 -16.82 8.03
CA TRP A 147 -4.47 -17.22 7.09
C TRP A 147 -4.12 -18.71 7.16
N LEU A 148 -4.27 -19.31 8.33
CA LEU A 148 -3.88 -20.72 8.58
C LEU A 148 -5.09 -21.67 8.67
N ASP A 149 -6.29 -21.22 8.31
CA ASP A 149 -7.45 -22.10 8.21
C ASP A 149 -7.18 -23.22 7.20
N GLY A 150 -7.37 -24.48 7.63
CA GLY A 150 -7.10 -25.66 6.82
C GLY A 150 -5.61 -25.95 6.54
N VAL A 151 -4.69 -25.09 6.95
CA VAL A 151 -3.24 -25.25 6.73
C VAL A 151 -2.62 -26.16 7.79
N THR A 152 -1.76 -27.07 7.34
CA THR A 152 -1.08 -28.02 8.23
C THR A 152 0.43 -27.90 8.15
N THR A 153 1.14 -28.36 9.17
CA THR A 153 2.59 -28.59 9.11
C THR A 153 2.90 -29.76 8.17
N ARG A 154 4.18 -29.95 7.82
CA ARG A 154 4.62 -31.04 6.96
C ARG A 154 4.31 -32.45 7.52
N ASP A 155 4.23 -32.58 8.83
CA ASP A 155 3.88 -33.83 9.54
C ASP A 155 2.37 -33.92 9.89
N GLY A 156 1.55 -33.05 9.30
CA GLY A 156 0.08 -33.09 9.37
C GLY A 156 -0.53 -32.54 10.66
N LYS A 157 0.25 -31.81 11.47
CA LYS A 157 -0.28 -31.13 12.66
C LYS A 157 -0.89 -29.76 12.30
N SER A 158 -1.53 -29.13 13.27
CA SER A 158 -2.09 -27.78 13.13
C SER A 158 -1.02 -26.76 12.74
N GLY A 159 -1.22 -26.08 11.61
CA GLY A 159 -0.34 -25.00 11.14
C GLY A 159 -0.39 -23.80 12.08
N ILE A 160 -1.57 -23.44 12.55
CA ILE A 160 -1.77 -22.30 13.45
C ILE A 160 -1.05 -22.48 14.79
N GLU A 161 -1.13 -23.67 15.40
CA GLU A 161 -0.41 -23.95 16.66
C GLU A 161 1.11 -23.88 16.46
N ALA A 162 1.60 -24.35 15.31
CA ALA A 162 3.02 -24.32 15.00
C ALA A 162 3.53 -22.89 14.80
N VAL A 163 2.75 -22.03 14.11
CA VAL A 163 3.12 -20.62 13.90
C VAL A 163 3.05 -19.85 15.21
N ARG A 164 1.98 -19.96 15.98
CA ARG A 164 1.85 -19.33 17.31
C ARG A 164 2.99 -19.67 18.27
N ALA A 165 3.53 -20.87 18.17
CA ALA A 165 4.69 -21.28 18.96
C ALA A 165 6.03 -20.73 18.45
N ALA A 166 6.09 -20.20 17.24
CA ALA A 166 7.31 -19.75 16.55
C ALA A 166 7.49 -18.22 16.47
N ILE A 167 6.42 -17.44 16.68
CA ILE A 167 6.42 -15.96 16.61
C ILE A 167 6.62 -15.25 17.95
#